data_98cdf374fa370d3e692ba7aa0e1bc60c
#
_entry.id   98cdf374fa370d3e692ba7aa0e1bc60c
#
_cell.length_a   1.000
_cell.length_b   1.000
_cell.length_c   1.000
_cell.angle_alpha   90.00
_cell.angle_beta   90.00
_cell.angle_gamma   90.00
#
_symmetry.space_group_name_H-M   'P 1'
#
loop_
_entity.id
_entity.type
_entity.pdbx_description
1 polymer ?
#
loop_
_entity_poly.entity_id
_entity_poly.type
_entity_poly.pdbx_seq_one_letter_code
_entity_poly.pdbx_strand_id
1 'polypeptide(L)'
;MYTSFYNLKEKPFEIAPDPRFLYLSESHREALAHLIYAVKERKGFTVITGEVGTGKTVLIQTLLSRLDGKTRTAYLFNPKLGPTDFLSYICEDLGLKGIKRYKGQTLNILHSFLLNCYTLHENVILIVDEAQGLDAQLLEEVRLLTNFETSQGKLLQLILVGQPELDEVLNRTECRQLKQRVSLRFNVRPLNKEEMKEYIEHRLVKAGAFDTGLFTPKALDHIYRYSKGIPRLINIVCDNALLIGYAVDQKVIGDKIINEAIENLEGPACGKKRKRSRALRLILLWILGLTAMAAVVKFGVLQYMEVDFSQGLGTVRDTVGRMWENIFNHLNQLL
;
A
#
# COMPACT_ATOMS: atom_id res chain seq x y z
N MET A 1 24.70 6.90 -8.18
CA MET A 1 25.02 8.18 -7.53
C MET A 1 25.11 8.03 -6.01
N TYR A 2 24.00 7.80 -5.26
CA TYR A 2 24.06 7.70 -3.79
C TYR A 2 24.75 6.42 -3.28
N THR A 3 24.81 5.35 -4.08
CA THR A 3 25.44 4.09 -3.69
C THR A 3 26.90 4.26 -3.28
N SER A 4 27.71 4.97 -4.10
CA SER A 4 29.11 5.25 -3.77
C SER A 4 29.25 6.13 -2.51
N PHE A 5 28.33 7.06 -2.30
CA PHE A 5 28.34 7.94 -1.13
C PHE A 5 28.14 7.18 0.18
N TYR A 6 27.23 6.19 0.18
CA TYR A 6 26.95 5.32 1.33
C TYR A 6 27.79 4.04 1.35
N ASN A 7 28.80 3.92 0.49
CA ASN A 7 29.64 2.72 0.35
C ASN A 7 28.84 1.44 0.07
N LEU A 8 27.80 1.54 -0.76
CA LEU A 8 26.97 0.43 -1.19
C LEU A 8 27.44 -0.07 -2.56
N LYS A 9 27.37 -1.37 -2.78
CA LYS A 9 27.68 -2.02 -4.07
C LYS A 9 26.54 -1.87 -5.08
N GLU A 10 25.31 -1.89 -4.59
CA GLU A 10 24.08 -1.77 -5.39
C GLU A 10 22.98 -1.05 -4.58
N LYS A 11 21.85 -0.75 -5.23
CA LYS A 11 20.72 -0.09 -4.55
C LYS A 11 20.03 -1.06 -3.59
N PRO A 12 19.94 -0.74 -2.30
CA PRO A 12 19.33 -1.65 -1.32
C PRO A 12 17.81 -1.73 -1.42
N PHE A 13 17.12 -0.67 -1.87
CA PHE A 13 15.67 -0.54 -1.80
C PHE A 13 15.00 -0.49 -3.17
N GLU A 14 15.56 -1.20 -4.16
CA GLU A 14 14.92 -1.34 -5.47
C GLU A 14 13.54 -2.00 -5.33
N ILE A 15 12.57 -1.50 -6.13
CA ILE A 15 11.18 -1.99 -6.09
C ILE A 15 11.05 -3.31 -6.86
N ALA A 16 11.89 -3.51 -7.89
CA ALA A 16 11.89 -4.74 -8.68
C ALA A 16 12.15 -5.95 -7.78
N PRO A 17 11.39 -7.04 -7.94
CA PRO A 17 11.59 -8.26 -7.17
C PRO A 17 12.97 -8.85 -7.46
N ASP A 18 13.83 -8.95 -6.46
CA ASP A 18 15.12 -9.63 -6.54
C ASP A 18 15.21 -10.67 -5.42
N PRO A 19 15.29 -11.97 -5.76
CA PRO A 19 15.37 -13.04 -4.77
C PRO A 19 16.57 -12.93 -3.82
N ARG A 20 17.65 -12.25 -4.20
CA ARG A 20 18.84 -12.03 -3.34
C ARG A 20 18.51 -11.18 -2.11
N PHE A 21 17.54 -10.27 -2.25
CA PHE A 21 17.08 -9.38 -1.19
C PHE A 21 15.88 -9.94 -0.42
N LEU A 22 15.55 -11.22 -0.62
CA LEU A 22 14.44 -11.85 0.07
C LEU A 22 14.66 -11.87 1.58
N TYR A 23 13.76 -11.23 2.30
CA TYR A 23 13.62 -11.33 3.75
C TYR A 23 12.31 -12.05 4.08
N LEU A 24 12.40 -13.17 4.76
CA LEU A 24 11.23 -13.92 5.20
C LEU A 24 10.90 -13.54 6.65
N SER A 25 9.89 -12.70 6.84
CA SER A 25 9.30 -12.47 8.16
C SER A 25 8.66 -13.74 8.71
N GLU A 26 8.23 -13.74 9.96
CA GLU A 26 7.49 -14.86 10.54
C GLU A 26 6.28 -15.23 9.68
N SER A 27 5.46 -14.24 9.31
CA SER A 27 4.29 -14.44 8.46
C SER A 27 4.65 -15.03 7.09
N HIS A 28 5.78 -14.61 6.47
CA HIS A 28 6.23 -15.20 5.21
C HIS A 28 6.70 -16.64 5.36
N ARG A 29 7.40 -16.96 6.45
CA ARG A 29 7.84 -18.34 6.74
C ARG A 29 6.66 -19.28 6.95
N GLU A 30 5.65 -18.85 7.71
CA GLU A 30 4.41 -19.60 7.91
C GLU A 30 3.66 -19.81 6.60
N ALA A 31 3.45 -18.74 5.80
CA ALA A 31 2.77 -18.82 4.51
C ALA A 31 3.50 -19.78 3.55
N LEU A 32 4.83 -19.71 3.48
CA LEU A 32 5.64 -20.60 2.66
C LEU A 32 5.55 -22.05 3.12
N ALA A 33 5.56 -22.31 4.43
CA ALA A 33 5.39 -23.64 4.99
C ALA A 33 4.01 -24.22 4.63
N HIS A 34 2.94 -23.41 4.75
CA HIS A 34 1.58 -23.80 4.34
C HIS A 34 1.51 -24.11 2.84
N LEU A 35 2.15 -23.30 1.99
CA LEU A 35 2.19 -23.55 0.54
C LEU A 35 2.94 -24.83 0.19
N ILE A 36 4.14 -25.05 0.78
CA ILE A 36 4.90 -26.29 0.56
C ILE A 36 4.10 -27.52 1.03
N TYR A 37 3.45 -27.40 2.20
CA TYR A 37 2.59 -28.46 2.71
C TYR A 37 1.41 -28.73 1.76
N ALA A 38 0.73 -27.66 1.28
CA ALA A 38 -0.37 -27.79 0.35
C ALA A 38 0.04 -28.56 -0.92
N VAL A 39 1.21 -28.20 -1.48
CA VAL A 39 1.74 -28.83 -2.69
C VAL A 39 2.09 -30.29 -2.44
N LYS A 40 2.81 -30.61 -1.37
CA LYS A 40 3.23 -31.98 -1.03
C LYS A 40 2.06 -32.91 -0.75
N GLU A 41 1.09 -32.41 0.02
CA GLU A 41 -0.09 -33.19 0.44
C GLU A 41 -1.27 -33.10 -0.56
N ARG A 42 -1.05 -32.50 -1.72
CA ARG A 42 -2.08 -32.35 -2.78
C ARG A 42 -3.41 -31.82 -2.24
N LYS A 43 -3.38 -30.73 -1.42
CA LYS A 43 -4.57 -30.19 -0.75
C LYS A 43 -5.63 -29.58 -1.69
N GLY A 44 -5.36 -29.52 -2.96
CA GLY A 44 -6.30 -29.14 -4.00
C GLY A 44 -6.46 -27.63 -4.14
N PHE A 45 -7.03 -26.91 -3.17
CA PHE A 45 -7.30 -25.47 -3.32
C PHE A 45 -6.81 -24.66 -2.13
N THR A 46 -5.91 -23.72 -2.40
CA THR A 46 -5.27 -22.83 -1.40
C THR A 46 -5.51 -21.37 -1.77
N VAL A 47 -5.74 -20.52 -0.78
CA VAL A 47 -5.92 -19.07 -0.93
C VAL A 47 -4.90 -18.34 -0.08
N ILE A 48 -4.15 -17.44 -0.70
CA ILE A 48 -3.20 -16.52 -0.03
C ILE A 48 -3.69 -15.10 -0.24
N THR A 49 -3.93 -14.39 0.85
CA THR A 49 -4.29 -12.97 0.81
C THR A 49 -3.24 -12.10 1.52
N GLY A 50 -3.31 -10.82 1.32
CA GLY A 50 -2.46 -9.82 2.00
C GLY A 50 -2.49 -8.49 1.28
N GLU A 51 -2.15 -7.42 1.99
CA GLU A 51 -2.11 -6.06 1.45
C GLU A 51 -1.19 -5.92 0.23
N VAL A 52 -1.44 -4.89 -0.59
CA VAL A 52 -0.58 -4.56 -1.73
C VAL A 52 0.84 -4.28 -1.25
N GLY A 53 1.82 -4.96 -1.85
CA GLY A 53 3.23 -4.72 -1.50
C GLY A 53 3.73 -5.48 -0.27
N THR A 54 2.97 -6.42 0.28
CA THR A 54 3.41 -7.30 1.38
C THR A 54 4.37 -8.42 0.95
N GLY A 55 4.64 -8.60 -0.35
CA GLY A 55 5.60 -9.59 -0.85
C GLY A 55 4.98 -10.92 -1.29
N LYS A 56 3.67 -10.99 -1.54
CA LYS A 56 2.98 -12.19 -2.02
C LYS A 56 3.62 -12.80 -3.28
N THR A 57 3.90 -11.99 -4.28
CA THR A 57 4.53 -12.45 -5.53
C THR A 57 5.93 -13.01 -5.28
N VAL A 58 6.73 -12.39 -4.40
CA VAL A 58 8.05 -12.90 -3.99
C VAL A 58 7.92 -14.23 -3.26
N LEU A 59 6.89 -14.39 -2.43
CA LEU A 59 6.58 -15.63 -1.75
C LEU A 59 6.29 -16.76 -2.76
N ILE A 60 5.50 -16.50 -3.79
CA ILE A 60 5.21 -17.47 -4.86
C ILE A 60 6.47 -17.81 -5.67
N GLN A 61 7.28 -16.82 -6.04
CA GLN A 61 8.57 -17.08 -6.71
C GLN A 61 9.48 -17.95 -5.86
N THR A 62 9.49 -17.74 -4.55
CA THR A 62 10.24 -18.57 -3.60
C THR A 62 9.68 -19.99 -3.53
N LEU A 63 8.36 -20.15 -3.53
CA LEU A 63 7.74 -21.47 -3.65
C LEU A 63 8.22 -22.17 -4.92
N LEU A 64 8.06 -21.52 -6.08
CA LEU A 64 8.43 -22.07 -7.39
C LEU A 64 9.89 -22.50 -7.45
N SER A 65 10.81 -21.72 -6.86
CA SER A 65 12.24 -22.07 -6.80
C SER A 65 12.56 -23.29 -5.92
N ARG A 66 11.63 -23.70 -5.04
CA ARG A 66 11.78 -24.84 -4.13
C ARG A 66 11.01 -26.09 -4.58
N LEU A 67 10.25 -25.99 -5.66
CA LEU A 67 9.56 -27.14 -6.23
C LEU A 67 10.56 -28.08 -6.91
N ASP A 68 10.28 -29.36 -6.83
CA ASP A 68 11.05 -30.39 -7.53
C ASP A 68 10.73 -30.43 -9.03
N GLY A 69 11.56 -31.09 -9.82
CA GLY A 69 11.35 -31.24 -11.26
C GLY A 69 10.14 -32.10 -11.64
N LYS A 70 9.43 -32.68 -10.65
CA LYS A 70 8.20 -33.43 -10.84
C LYS A 70 6.93 -32.61 -10.68
N THR A 71 7.08 -31.30 -10.51
CA THR A 71 5.94 -30.40 -10.38
C THR A 71 5.83 -29.53 -11.63
N ARG A 72 4.71 -29.64 -12.33
CA ARG A 72 4.33 -28.80 -13.48
C ARG A 72 3.55 -27.60 -12.97
N THR A 73 3.87 -26.40 -13.44
CA THR A 73 3.22 -25.18 -12.97
C THR A 73 2.69 -24.37 -14.12
N ALA A 74 1.47 -23.86 -13.98
CA ALA A 74 0.95 -22.76 -14.78
C ALA A 74 0.81 -21.52 -13.89
N TYR A 75 1.27 -20.37 -14.37
CA TYR A 75 1.28 -19.13 -13.60
C TYR A 75 0.61 -17.99 -14.35
N LEU A 76 -0.54 -17.55 -13.87
CA LEU A 76 -1.32 -16.48 -14.45
C LEU A 76 -1.17 -15.19 -13.63
N PHE A 77 -0.54 -14.18 -14.22
CA PHE A 77 -0.29 -12.87 -13.59
C PHE A 77 -1.49 -11.94 -13.56
N ASN A 78 -2.29 -11.95 -14.60
CA ASN A 78 -3.39 -11.00 -14.77
C ASN A 78 -4.62 -11.72 -15.27
N PRO A 79 -5.62 -11.92 -14.39
CA PRO A 79 -6.79 -12.71 -14.73
C PRO A 79 -7.84 -11.96 -15.57
N LYS A 80 -7.53 -10.81 -16.18
CA LYS A 80 -8.46 -10.10 -17.07
C LYS A 80 -8.51 -10.73 -18.46
N LEU A 81 -8.95 -11.97 -18.51
CA LEU A 81 -9.09 -12.77 -19.73
C LEU A 81 -10.55 -13.23 -19.89
N GLY A 82 -10.95 -13.56 -21.11
CA GLY A 82 -12.19 -14.29 -21.31
C GLY A 82 -12.04 -15.77 -20.88
N PRO A 83 -13.14 -16.49 -20.59
CA PRO A 83 -13.07 -17.89 -20.12
C PRO A 83 -12.32 -18.85 -21.08
N THR A 84 -12.45 -18.65 -22.38
CA THR A 84 -11.74 -19.45 -23.38
C THR A 84 -10.25 -19.16 -23.38
N ASP A 85 -9.88 -17.87 -23.31
CA ASP A 85 -8.49 -17.43 -23.29
C ASP A 85 -7.79 -17.84 -22.00
N PHE A 86 -8.50 -17.82 -20.88
CA PHE A 86 -8.03 -18.30 -19.58
C PHE A 86 -7.62 -19.78 -19.64
N LEU A 87 -8.46 -20.65 -20.20
CA LEU A 87 -8.16 -22.08 -20.35
C LEU A 87 -7.03 -22.31 -21.36
N SER A 88 -7.03 -21.54 -22.47
CA SER A 88 -5.97 -21.63 -23.47
C SER A 88 -4.62 -21.25 -22.89
N TYR A 89 -4.57 -20.14 -22.13
CA TYR A 89 -3.37 -19.70 -21.45
C TYR A 89 -2.80 -20.76 -20.49
N ILE A 90 -3.66 -21.36 -19.65
CA ILE A 90 -3.25 -22.44 -18.74
C ILE A 90 -2.62 -23.61 -19.52
N CYS A 91 -3.26 -24.03 -20.59
CA CYS A 91 -2.76 -25.11 -21.42
C CYS A 91 -1.43 -24.78 -22.09
N GLU A 92 -1.29 -23.56 -22.62
CA GLU A 92 -0.05 -23.08 -23.26
C GLU A 92 1.11 -23.04 -22.25
N ASP A 93 0.85 -22.51 -21.04
CA ASP A 93 1.87 -22.38 -19.99
C ASP A 93 2.30 -23.78 -19.46
N LEU A 94 1.40 -24.76 -19.47
CA LEU A 94 1.72 -26.17 -19.19
C LEU A 94 2.44 -26.87 -20.37
N GLY A 95 2.68 -26.17 -21.49
CA GLY A 95 3.36 -26.70 -22.68
C GLY A 95 2.49 -27.60 -23.57
N LEU A 96 1.16 -27.54 -23.44
CA LEU A 96 0.22 -28.32 -24.23
C LEU A 96 0.10 -27.76 -25.65
N LYS A 97 0.10 -28.64 -26.64
CA LYS A 97 -0.04 -28.29 -28.07
C LYS A 97 -1.43 -28.67 -28.56
N GLY A 98 -1.86 -28.03 -29.65
CA GLY A 98 -3.13 -28.39 -30.30
C GLY A 98 -4.37 -27.83 -29.60
N ILE A 99 -4.21 -26.75 -28.85
CA ILE A 99 -5.30 -26.02 -28.20
C ILE A 99 -6.28 -25.54 -29.28
N LYS A 100 -7.55 -25.84 -29.07
CA LYS A 100 -8.61 -25.58 -30.04
C LYS A 100 -9.52 -24.44 -29.56
N ARG A 101 -10.21 -23.79 -30.52
CA ARG A 101 -11.18 -22.72 -30.26
C ARG A 101 -12.38 -23.14 -29.38
N TYR A 102 -12.62 -24.45 -29.24
CA TYR A 102 -13.78 -24.96 -28.53
C TYR A 102 -13.40 -25.35 -27.10
N LYS A 103 -13.99 -24.69 -26.12
CA LYS A 103 -13.77 -24.88 -24.68
C LYS A 103 -13.78 -26.38 -24.26
N GLY A 104 -14.78 -27.15 -24.71
CA GLY A 104 -14.88 -28.55 -24.35
C GLY A 104 -13.69 -29.40 -24.82
N GLN A 105 -13.12 -29.09 -25.98
CA GLN A 105 -11.94 -29.79 -26.48
C GLN A 105 -10.69 -29.44 -25.70
N THR A 106 -10.54 -28.15 -25.32
CA THR A 106 -9.45 -27.69 -24.48
C THR A 106 -9.50 -28.33 -23.10
N LEU A 107 -10.68 -28.43 -22.49
CA LEU A 107 -10.87 -29.13 -21.21
C LEU A 107 -10.51 -30.62 -21.30
N ASN A 108 -10.86 -31.31 -22.41
CA ASN A 108 -10.49 -32.72 -22.61
C ASN A 108 -8.96 -32.89 -22.75
N ILE A 109 -8.28 -32.00 -23.47
CA ILE A 109 -6.82 -32.00 -23.59
C ILE A 109 -6.18 -31.83 -22.21
N LEU A 110 -6.65 -30.82 -21.46
CA LEU A 110 -6.16 -30.53 -20.09
C LEU A 110 -6.40 -31.75 -19.18
N HIS A 111 -7.60 -32.33 -19.19
CA HIS A 111 -7.94 -33.49 -18.37
C HIS A 111 -7.05 -34.71 -18.67
N SER A 112 -6.85 -35.02 -19.98
CA SER A 112 -5.96 -36.10 -20.39
C SER A 112 -4.52 -35.89 -19.95
N PHE A 113 -4.03 -34.63 -20.04
CA PHE A 113 -2.70 -34.25 -19.53
C PHE A 113 -2.60 -34.46 -18.01
N LEU A 114 -3.59 -33.97 -17.24
CA LEU A 114 -3.63 -34.11 -15.80
C LEU A 114 -3.63 -35.57 -15.34
N LEU A 115 -4.40 -36.45 -16.03
CA LEU A 115 -4.40 -37.88 -15.78
C LEU A 115 -3.03 -38.49 -16.05
N ASN A 116 -2.39 -38.12 -17.16
CA ASN A 116 -1.04 -38.61 -17.48
C ASN A 116 -0.02 -38.18 -16.41
N CYS A 117 -0.03 -36.90 -16.00
CA CYS A 117 0.82 -36.43 -14.90
C CYS A 117 0.57 -37.21 -13.60
N TYR A 118 -0.70 -37.48 -13.29
CA TYR A 118 -1.07 -38.27 -12.10
C TYR A 118 -0.51 -39.68 -12.13
N THR A 119 -0.56 -40.36 -13.27
CA THR A 119 0.02 -41.72 -13.43
C THR A 119 1.54 -41.74 -13.33
N LEU A 120 2.20 -40.62 -13.71
CA LEU A 120 3.63 -40.43 -13.56
C LEU A 120 4.06 -39.91 -12.17
N HIS A 121 3.10 -39.81 -11.24
CA HIS A 121 3.31 -39.21 -9.92
C HIS A 121 3.83 -37.74 -9.96
N GLU A 122 3.55 -37.05 -11.05
CA GLU A 122 3.83 -35.61 -11.17
C GLU A 122 2.71 -34.78 -10.53
N ASN A 123 3.04 -33.62 -9.97
CA ASN A 123 2.08 -32.64 -9.50
C ASN A 123 1.81 -31.59 -10.58
N VAL A 124 0.56 -31.12 -10.65
CA VAL A 124 0.21 -29.98 -11.51
C VAL A 124 -0.41 -28.89 -10.65
N ILE A 125 0.13 -27.67 -10.73
CA ILE A 125 -0.28 -26.52 -9.95
C ILE A 125 -0.66 -25.39 -10.89
N LEU A 126 -1.84 -24.82 -10.70
CA LEU A 126 -2.25 -23.56 -11.29
C LEU A 126 -2.16 -22.46 -10.23
N ILE A 127 -1.36 -21.45 -10.47
CA ILE A 127 -1.24 -20.26 -9.63
C ILE A 127 -1.89 -19.10 -10.36
N VAL A 128 -2.83 -18.43 -9.70
CA VAL A 128 -3.48 -17.22 -10.20
C VAL A 128 -3.13 -16.06 -9.26
N ASP A 129 -2.30 -15.15 -9.72
CA ASP A 129 -1.94 -13.93 -8.97
C ASP A 129 -2.93 -12.81 -9.29
N GLU A 130 -3.03 -11.83 -8.40
CA GLU A 130 -4.02 -10.73 -8.47
C GLU A 130 -5.47 -11.25 -8.62
N ALA A 131 -5.78 -12.38 -7.97
CA ALA A 131 -7.04 -13.12 -8.13
C ALA A 131 -8.29 -12.34 -7.69
N GLN A 132 -8.17 -11.22 -6.97
CA GLN A 132 -9.30 -10.29 -6.73
C GLN A 132 -9.83 -9.66 -8.02
N GLY A 133 -9.05 -9.71 -9.12
CA GLY A 133 -9.46 -9.25 -10.45
C GLY A 133 -10.29 -10.25 -11.25
N LEU A 134 -10.51 -11.47 -10.74
CA LEU A 134 -11.36 -12.47 -11.38
C LEU A 134 -12.82 -12.03 -11.36
N ASP A 135 -13.45 -12.04 -12.52
CA ASP A 135 -14.89 -11.84 -12.64
C ASP A 135 -15.68 -13.14 -12.30
N ALA A 136 -17.00 -13.04 -12.27
CA ALA A 136 -17.86 -14.18 -11.92
C ALA A 136 -17.72 -15.34 -12.91
N GLN A 137 -17.45 -15.06 -14.18
CA GLN A 137 -17.30 -16.12 -15.21
C GLN A 137 -15.99 -16.89 -14.99
N LEU A 138 -14.89 -16.18 -14.71
CA LEU A 138 -13.61 -16.81 -14.42
C LEU A 138 -13.60 -17.55 -13.08
N LEU A 139 -14.30 -17.05 -12.07
CA LEU A 139 -14.47 -17.77 -10.80
C LEU A 139 -15.23 -19.07 -11.00
N GLU A 140 -16.19 -19.13 -11.93
CA GLU A 140 -16.88 -20.37 -12.29
C GLU A 140 -15.93 -21.33 -13.04
N GLU A 141 -15.05 -20.82 -13.94
CA GLU A 141 -14.00 -21.66 -14.54
C GLU A 141 -13.06 -22.25 -13.48
N VAL A 142 -12.61 -21.40 -12.56
CA VAL A 142 -11.78 -21.84 -11.41
C VAL A 142 -12.51 -22.94 -10.62
N ARG A 143 -13.82 -22.77 -10.36
CA ARG A 143 -14.64 -23.78 -9.68
C ARG A 143 -14.68 -25.10 -10.46
N LEU A 144 -14.87 -25.04 -11.77
CA LEU A 144 -14.90 -26.22 -12.63
C LEU A 144 -13.54 -26.94 -12.64
N LEU A 145 -12.43 -26.20 -12.66
CA LEU A 145 -11.09 -26.78 -12.60
C LEU A 145 -10.82 -27.51 -11.26
N THR A 146 -11.43 -27.06 -10.16
CA THR A 146 -11.30 -27.78 -8.87
C THR A 146 -12.00 -29.15 -8.86
N ASN A 147 -12.81 -29.47 -9.87
CA ASN A 147 -13.45 -30.79 -10.04
C ASN A 147 -12.54 -31.85 -10.67
N PHE A 148 -11.36 -31.44 -11.18
CA PHE A 148 -10.41 -32.42 -11.71
C PHE A 148 -9.81 -33.24 -10.58
N GLU A 149 -10.46 -34.40 -10.31
CA GLU A 149 -10.09 -35.33 -9.25
C GLU A 149 -10.38 -36.77 -9.66
N THR A 150 -9.70 -37.69 -9.01
CA THR A 150 -10.00 -39.13 -9.06
C THR A 150 -10.53 -39.59 -7.69
N SER A 151 -10.94 -40.84 -7.57
CA SER A 151 -11.27 -41.42 -6.27
C SER A 151 -10.12 -41.44 -5.26
N GLN A 152 -8.88 -41.23 -5.73
CA GLN A 152 -7.66 -41.30 -4.92
C GLN A 152 -7.03 -39.93 -4.65
N GLY A 153 -7.44 -38.85 -5.34
CA GLY A 153 -6.89 -37.51 -5.10
C GLY A 153 -7.13 -36.48 -6.19
N LYS A 154 -6.67 -35.28 -5.92
CA LYS A 154 -6.77 -34.15 -6.83
C LYS A 154 -5.75 -34.28 -7.97
N LEU A 155 -6.22 -34.02 -9.21
CA LEU A 155 -5.36 -33.99 -10.40
C LEU A 155 -4.71 -32.64 -10.58
N LEU A 156 -5.40 -31.55 -10.18
CA LEU A 156 -4.94 -30.17 -10.27
C LEU A 156 -4.98 -29.52 -8.90
N GLN A 157 -3.91 -28.86 -8.54
CA GLN A 157 -3.85 -27.99 -7.38
C GLN A 157 -3.99 -26.54 -7.82
N LEU A 158 -4.76 -25.77 -7.08
CA LEU A 158 -5.04 -24.38 -7.36
C LEU A 158 -4.55 -23.51 -6.22
N ILE A 159 -3.81 -22.46 -6.53
CA ILE A 159 -3.38 -21.44 -5.57
C ILE A 159 -3.88 -20.08 -6.07
N LEU A 160 -4.84 -19.49 -5.38
CA LEU A 160 -5.23 -18.10 -5.60
C LEU A 160 -4.44 -17.18 -4.69
N VAL A 161 -3.84 -16.16 -5.27
CA VAL A 161 -3.09 -15.14 -4.57
C VAL A 161 -3.72 -13.79 -4.86
N GLY A 162 -4.04 -13.02 -3.84
CA GLY A 162 -4.72 -11.75 -4.04
C GLY A 162 -4.63 -10.79 -2.87
N GLN A 163 -5.29 -9.66 -3.04
CA GLN A 163 -5.49 -8.64 -2.02
C GLN A 163 -6.62 -9.06 -1.08
N PRO A 164 -6.83 -8.40 0.07
CA PRO A 164 -7.92 -8.73 1.00
C PRO A 164 -9.30 -8.74 0.34
N GLU A 165 -9.50 -7.97 -0.75
CA GLU A 165 -10.72 -7.96 -1.54
C GLU A 165 -11.07 -9.33 -2.15
N LEU A 166 -10.08 -10.21 -2.33
CA LEU A 166 -10.32 -11.59 -2.74
C LEU A 166 -11.20 -12.33 -1.72
N ASP A 167 -11.02 -12.06 -0.44
CA ASP A 167 -11.85 -12.64 0.61
C ASP A 167 -13.31 -12.16 0.51
N GLU A 168 -13.52 -10.89 0.15
CA GLU A 168 -14.85 -10.34 -0.09
C GLU A 168 -15.52 -11.00 -1.31
N VAL A 169 -14.75 -11.16 -2.39
CA VAL A 169 -15.20 -11.85 -3.61
C VAL A 169 -15.62 -13.29 -3.31
N LEU A 170 -14.78 -14.05 -2.59
CA LEU A 170 -15.06 -15.43 -2.22
C LEU A 170 -16.21 -15.59 -1.20
N ASN A 171 -16.55 -14.52 -0.48
CA ASN A 171 -17.67 -14.50 0.46
C ASN A 171 -19.03 -14.22 -0.20
N ARG A 172 -19.07 -13.85 -1.48
CA ARG A 172 -20.33 -13.64 -2.21
C ARG A 172 -21.12 -14.95 -2.33
N THR A 173 -22.44 -14.83 -2.38
CA THR A 173 -23.36 -15.96 -2.46
C THR A 173 -23.03 -16.88 -3.66
N GLU A 174 -22.66 -16.29 -4.79
CA GLU A 174 -22.32 -16.98 -6.03
C GLU A 174 -21.06 -17.86 -5.88
N CYS A 175 -20.13 -17.46 -5.02
CA CYS A 175 -18.87 -18.16 -4.77
C CYS A 175 -18.94 -19.20 -3.64
N ARG A 176 -20.11 -19.46 -3.06
CA ARG A 176 -20.28 -20.35 -1.90
C ARG A 176 -19.68 -21.74 -2.14
N GLN A 177 -19.91 -22.32 -3.33
CA GLN A 177 -19.38 -23.64 -3.68
C GLN A 177 -17.86 -23.63 -3.82
N LEU A 178 -17.29 -22.58 -4.41
CA LEU A 178 -15.85 -22.41 -4.54
C LEU A 178 -15.21 -22.23 -3.15
N LYS A 179 -15.79 -21.40 -2.29
CA LYS A 179 -15.33 -21.16 -0.91
C LYS A 179 -15.26 -22.46 -0.09
N GLN A 180 -16.24 -23.37 -0.24
CA GLN A 180 -16.27 -24.65 0.47
C GLN A 180 -15.15 -25.61 0.07
N ARG A 181 -14.50 -25.37 -1.09
CA ARG A 181 -13.38 -26.16 -1.58
C ARG A 181 -12.02 -25.70 -1.11
N VAL A 182 -11.95 -24.49 -0.52
CA VAL A 182 -10.71 -23.95 0.01
C VAL A 182 -10.24 -24.81 1.17
N SER A 183 -9.15 -25.54 0.97
CA SER A 183 -8.55 -26.43 1.96
C SER A 183 -7.60 -25.69 2.91
N LEU A 184 -6.91 -24.68 2.41
CA LEU A 184 -5.98 -23.86 3.19
C LEU A 184 -6.15 -22.37 2.83
N ARG A 185 -6.11 -21.53 3.87
CA ARG A 185 -6.16 -20.07 3.72
C ARG A 185 -5.13 -19.46 4.62
N PHE A 186 -4.39 -18.52 4.08
CA PHE A 186 -3.39 -17.78 4.81
C PHE A 186 -3.39 -16.30 4.43
N ASN A 187 -3.23 -15.42 5.43
CA ASN A 187 -3.11 -13.99 5.19
C ASN A 187 -1.69 -13.52 5.54
N VAL A 188 -0.96 -13.01 4.52
CA VAL A 188 0.37 -12.44 4.70
C VAL A 188 0.25 -11.07 5.34
N ARG A 189 0.68 -10.98 6.59
CA ARG A 189 0.62 -9.74 7.37
C ARG A 189 1.77 -8.80 7.00
N PRO A 190 1.57 -7.48 7.07
CA PRO A 190 2.66 -6.52 7.04
C PRO A 190 3.68 -6.81 8.15
N LEU A 191 4.91 -6.34 7.96
CA LEU A 191 5.98 -6.45 8.96
C LEU A 191 5.60 -5.69 10.24
N ASN A 192 5.89 -6.27 11.39
CA ASN A 192 5.88 -5.51 12.63
C ASN A 192 7.08 -4.54 12.68
N LYS A 193 7.20 -3.75 13.73
CA LYS A 193 8.24 -2.72 13.83
C LYS A 193 9.65 -3.32 13.89
N GLU A 194 9.80 -4.39 14.61
CA GLU A 194 11.06 -5.12 14.78
C GLU A 194 11.46 -5.80 13.46
N GLU A 195 10.54 -6.50 12.83
CA GLU A 195 10.75 -7.13 11.52
C GLU A 195 11.07 -6.09 10.44
N MET A 196 10.44 -4.90 10.47
CA MET A 196 10.77 -3.82 9.55
C MET A 196 12.23 -3.37 9.72
N LYS A 197 12.69 -3.23 10.96
CA LYS A 197 14.09 -2.88 11.23
C LYS A 197 15.03 -3.93 10.69
N GLU A 198 14.80 -5.21 11.00
CA GLU A 198 15.58 -6.33 10.47
C GLU A 198 15.54 -6.40 8.93
N TYR A 199 14.38 -6.09 8.33
CA TYR A 199 14.21 -6.01 6.87
C TYR A 199 15.11 -4.94 6.25
N ILE A 200 15.14 -3.74 6.83
CA ILE A 200 15.98 -2.63 6.34
C ILE A 200 17.46 -3.01 6.49
N GLU A 201 17.87 -3.52 7.64
CA GLU A 201 19.23 -3.97 7.90
C GLU A 201 19.66 -5.09 6.93
N HIS A 202 18.80 -6.09 6.72
CA HIS A 202 19.04 -7.18 5.78
C HIS A 202 19.30 -6.66 4.36
N ARG A 203 18.48 -5.71 3.88
CA ARG A 203 18.67 -5.13 2.54
C ARG A 203 19.94 -4.31 2.43
N LEU A 204 20.30 -3.55 3.44
CA LEU A 204 21.56 -2.81 3.49
C LEU A 204 22.79 -3.75 3.45
N VAL A 205 22.78 -4.81 4.26
CA VAL A 205 23.84 -5.84 4.27
C VAL A 205 23.97 -6.49 2.89
N LYS A 206 22.86 -6.88 2.27
CA LYS A 206 22.86 -7.46 0.92
C LYS A 206 23.39 -6.51 -0.13
N ALA A 207 23.12 -5.22 0.00
CA ALA A 207 23.67 -4.19 -0.86
C ALA A 207 25.17 -3.87 -0.57
N GLY A 208 25.78 -4.55 0.40
CA GLY A 208 27.18 -4.41 0.74
C GLY A 208 27.51 -3.33 1.75
N ALA A 209 26.54 -2.85 2.53
CA ALA A 209 26.80 -1.91 3.61
C ALA A 209 27.69 -2.55 4.69
N PHE A 210 28.75 -1.85 5.10
CA PHE A 210 29.57 -2.21 6.27
C PHE A 210 28.89 -1.81 7.58
N ASP A 211 28.15 -0.69 7.57
CA ASP A 211 27.40 -0.18 8.70
C ASP A 211 25.91 -0.11 8.30
N THR A 212 25.08 -0.77 9.09
CA THR A 212 23.61 -0.76 8.92
C THR A 212 22.94 0.38 9.67
N GLY A 213 23.69 1.16 10.47
CA GLY A 213 23.21 2.29 11.28
C GLY A 213 22.91 3.56 10.46
N LEU A 214 22.65 3.45 9.16
CA LEU A 214 22.36 4.59 8.29
C LEU A 214 21.07 5.34 8.70
N PHE A 215 20.12 4.68 9.33
CA PHE A 215 18.86 5.27 9.78
C PHE A 215 18.83 5.43 11.31
N THR A 216 18.55 6.64 11.79
CA THR A 216 18.38 6.84 13.23
C THR A 216 17.13 6.13 13.76
N PRO A 217 17.05 5.80 15.09
CA PRO A 217 15.84 5.19 15.68
C PRO A 217 14.56 6.02 15.41
N LYS A 218 14.65 7.35 15.46
CA LYS A 218 13.52 8.24 15.13
C LYS A 218 13.13 8.14 13.66
N ALA A 219 14.09 8.03 12.75
CA ALA A 219 13.83 7.82 11.32
C ALA A 219 13.08 6.51 11.09
N LEU A 220 13.50 5.41 11.73
CA LEU A 220 12.82 4.12 11.67
C LEU A 220 11.37 4.19 12.20
N ASP A 221 11.13 4.94 13.28
CA ASP A 221 9.78 5.18 13.80
C ASP A 221 8.88 5.91 12.80
N HIS A 222 9.43 6.88 12.07
CA HIS A 222 8.69 7.60 11.03
C HIS A 222 8.41 6.72 9.81
N ILE A 223 9.39 5.91 9.37
CA ILE A 223 9.22 4.93 8.30
C ILE A 223 8.08 3.96 8.66
N TYR A 224 8.09 3.40 9.88
CA TYR A 224 7.04 2.47 10.30
C TYR A 224 5.65 3.10 10.33
N ARG A 225 5.52 4.30 10.87
CA ARG A 225 4.24 5.01 10.94
C ARG A 225 3.64 5.29 9.55
N TYR A 226 4.49 5.61 8.58
CA TYR A 226 4.06 5.85 7.20
C TYR A 226 3.75 4.55 6.47
N SER A 227 4.68 3.60 6.47
CA SER A 227 4.58 2.36 5.71
C SER A 227 3.62 1.35 6.32
N LYS A 228 3.32 1.45 7.61
CA LYS A 228 2.55 0.46 8.39
C LYS A 228 3.13 -0.96 8.25
N GLY A 229 4.44 -1.07 8.03
CA GLY A 229 5.14 -2.32 7.83
C GLY A 229 5.01 -2.92 6.42
N ILE A 230 4.48 -2.20 5.44
CA ILE A 230 4.37 -2.69 4.06
C ILE A 230 5.72 -2.57 3.36
N PRO A 231 6.37 -3.68 2.94
CA PRO A 231 7.72 -3.70 2.37
C PRO A 231 7.91 -2.75 1.17
N ARG A 232 6.93 -2.68 0.29
CA ARG A 232 6.98 -1.78 -0.87
C ARG A 232 7.07 -0.31 -0.47
N LEU A 233 6.29 0.11 0.53
CA LEU A 233 6.32 1.48 1.03
C LEU A 233 7.62 1.77 1.79
N ILE A 234 8.13 0.79 2.55
CA ILE A 234 9.43 0.90 3.22
C ILE A 234 10.52 1.15 2.18
N ASN A 235 10.57 0.37 1.11
CA ASN A 235 11.56 0.54 0.04
C ASN A 235 11.48 1.93 -0.58
N ILE A 236 10.29 2.37 -0.96
CA ILE A 236 10.08 3.68 -1.59
C ILE A 236 10.60 4.81 -0.69
N VAL A 237 10.24 4.80 0.60
CA VAL A 237 10.67 5.85 1.54
C VAL A 237 12.17 5.79 1.78
N CYS A 238 12.74 4.60 1.99
CA CYS A 238 14.16 4.45 2.25
C CYS A 238 15.01 4.86 1.04
N ASP A 239 14.63 4.50 -0.19
CA ASP A 239 15.35 4.89 -1.40
C ASP A 239 15.34 6.42 -1.58
N ASN A 240 14.18 7.05 -1.44
CA ASN A 240 14.06 8.51 -1.51
C ASN A 240 14.84 9.20 -0.39
N ALA A 241 14.82 8.65 0.82
CA ALA A 241 15.57 9.22 1.94
C ALA A 241 17.09 9.15 1.71
N LEU A 242 17.61 8.06 1.16
CA LEU A 242 19.02 7.95 0.77
C LEU A 242 19.38 8.96 -0.33
N LEU A 243 18.49 9.19 -1.30
CA LEU A 243 18.69 10.18 -2.35
C LEU A 243 18.73 11.60 -1.79
N ILE A 244 17.81 11.98 -0.90
CA ILE A 244 17.78 13.28 -0.24
C ILE A 244 19.02 13.46 0.64
N GLY A 245 19.36 12.46 1.46
CA GLY A 245 20.54 12.49 2.31
C GLY A 245 21.83 12.71 1.51
N TYR A 246 21.95 12.06 0.36
CA TYR A 246 23.04 12.31 -0.59
C TYR A 246 23.05 13.76 -1.10
N ALA A 247 21.88 14.30 -1.45
CA ALA A 247 21.77 15.68 -1.97
C ALA A 247 22.17 16.74 -0.94
N VAL A 248 21.97 16.46 0.36
CA VAL A 248 22.32 17.38 1.47
C VAL A 248 23.61 16.98 2.21
N ASP A 249 24.42 16.07 1.63
CA ASP A 249 25.70 15.56 2.16
C ASP A 249 25.60 14.98 3.58
N GLN A 250 24.51 14.27 3.89
CA GLN A 250 24.31 13.63 5.19
C GLN A 250 24.39 12.10 5.08
N LYS A 251 25.37 11.51 5.78
CA LYS A 251 25.59 10.05 5.82
C LYS A 251 24.61 9.33 6.73
N VAL A 252 24.03 10.00 7.71
CA VAL A 252 23.06 9.43 8.63
C VAL A 252 21.69 10.05 8.37
N ILE A 253 20.71 9.19 8.12
CA ILE A 253 19.34 9.59 7.78
C ILE A 253 18.55 9.79 9.07
N GLY A 254 18.22 11.06 9.35
CA GLY A 254 17.39 11.45 10.48
C GLY A 254 15.90 11.59 10.12
N ASP A 255 15.11 11.91 11.14
CA ASP A 255 13.66 12.13 11.03
C ASP A 255 13.27 13.23 10.05
N LYS A 256 14.08 14.29 9.93
CA LYS A 256 13.82 15.41 9.00
C LYS A 256 13.86 14.96 7.54
N ILE A 257 14.87 14.16 7.18
CA ILE A 257 15.03 13.63 5.81
C ILE A 257 13.88 12.66 5.49
N ILE A 258 13.47 11.82 6.44
CA ILE A 258 12.33 10.93 6.24
C ILE A 258 11.04 11.71 6.04
N ASN A 259 10.80 12.77 6.82
CA ASN A 259 9.60 13.59 6.64
C ASN A 259 9.59 14.26 5.26
N GLU A 260 10.73 14.80 4.80
CA GLU A 260 10.87 15.35 3.46
C GLU A 260 10.63 14.31 2.37
N ALA A 261 11.18 13.09 2.53
CA ALA A 261 10.93 11.98 1.61
C ALA A 261 9.44 11.63 1.52
N ILE A 262 8.75 11.58 2.66
CA ILE A 262 7.30 11.30 2.72
C ILE A 262 6.50 12.46 2.09
N GLU A 263 6.84 13.72 2.38
CA GLU A 263 6.17 14.87 1.77
C GLU A 263 6.32 14.90 0.26
N ASN A 264 7.49 14.55 -0.26
CA ASN A 264 7.73 14.45 -1.71
C ASN A 264 6.92 13.32 -2.37
N LEU A 265 6.71 12.21 -1.66
CA LEU A 265 5.91 11.06 -2.15
C LEU A 265 4.41 11.33 -2.14
N GLU A 266 3.91 12.04 -1.12
CA GLU A 266 2.48 12.37 -1.02
C GLU A 266 2.09 13.51 -1.98
N GLY A 267 3.07 14.21 -2.54
CA GLY A 267 2.88 15.42 -3.34
C GLY A 267 2.50 16.63 -2.46
N PRO A 268 2.39 17.83 -3.01
CA PRO A 268 1.88 18.99 -2.27
C PRO A 268 0.48 18.63 -1.81
N ALA A 269 0.32 18.42 -0.50
CA ALA A 269 -0.89 17.91 0.13
C ALA A 269 -2.11 18.70 -0.36
N CYS A 270 -2.87 18.08 -1.24
CA CYS A 270 -4.24 18.49 -1.49
C CYS A 270 -5.01 18.23 -0.19
N GLY A 271 -4.91 19.17 0.76
CA GLY A 271 -5.73 19.11 1.96
C GLY A 271 -5.08 19.08 3.33
N LYS A 272 -3.80 19.34 3.51
CA LYS A 272 -3.37 19.87 4.83
C LYS A 272 -3.97 21.28 4.97
N LYS A 273 -5.22 21.38 5.41
CA LYS A 273 -5.75 22.58 6.07
C LYS A 273 -4.76 22.91 7.18
N ARG A 274 -3.79 23.77 6.82
CA ARG A 274 -2.79 24.33 7.74
C ARG A 274 -3.60 24.80 8.93
N LYS A 275 -3.27 24.34 10.14
CA LYS A 275 -3.87 24.77 11.42
C LYS A 275 -3.79 26.29 11.64
N ARG A 276 -3.73 27.06 10.58
CA ARG A 276 -3.81 28.53 10.54
C ARG A 276 -5.20 29.05 10.93
N SER A 277 -6.23 28.19 10.93
CA SER A 277 -7.61 28.64 11.16
C SER A 277 -7.90 28.99 12.63
N ARG A 278 -7.20 28.41 13.61
CA ARG A 278 -7.46 28.75 15.03
C ARG A 278 -6.87 30.10 15.41
N ALA A 279 -5.65 30.37 14.99
CA ALA A 279 -5.00 31.68 15.25
C ALA A 279 -5.74 32.80 14.49
N LEU A 280 -6.10 32.60 13.23
CA LEU A 280 -6.89 33.57 12.45
C LEU A 280 -8.30 33.78 13.03
N ARG A 281 -8.96 32.73 13.50
CA ARG A 281 -10.28 32.86 14.18
C ARG A 281 -10.16 33.58 15.53
N LEU A 282 -9.10 33.33 16.30
CA LEU A 282 -8.84 34.07 17.53
C LEU A 282 -8.54 35.53 17.27
N ILE A 283 -7.76 35.86 16.26
CA ILE A 283 -7.46 37.25 15.86
C ILE A 283 -8.76 37.96 15.38
N LEU A 284 -9.60 37.29 14.57
CA LEU A 284 -10.88 37.82 14.14
C LEU A 284 -11.85 38.02 15.32
N LEU A 285 -11.89 37.13 16.29
CA LEU A 285 -12.70 37.27 17.51
C LEU A 285 -12.20 38.41 18.39
N TRP A 286 -10.87 38.63 18.50
CA TRP A 286 -10.29 39.74 19.19
C TRP A 286 -10.61 41.10 18.51
N ILE A 287 -10.55 41.17 17.19
CA ILE A 287 -10.94 42.35 16.41
C ILE A 287 -12.42 42.65 16.58
N LEU A 288 -13.29 41.63 16.53
CA LEU A 288 -14.72 41.76 16.72
C LEU A 288 -15.05 42.23 18.15
N GLY A 289 -14.35 41.70 19.16
CA GLY A 289 -14.47 42.14 20.56
C GLY A 289 -14.05 43.60 20.77
N LEU A 290 -12.96 44.02 20.15
CA LEU A 290 -12.48 45.42 20.19
C LEU A 290 -13.43 46.39 19.50
N THR A 291 -14.01 45.99 18.36
CA THR A 291 -15.00 46.81 17.65
C THR A 291 -16.32 46.91 18.43
N ALA A 292 -16.78 45.84 19.07
CA ALA A 292 -17.95 45.84 19.93
C ALA A 292 -17.74 46.73 21.17
N MET A 293 -16.58 46.63 21.80
CA MET A 293 -16.25 47.46 22.96
C MET A 293 -16.14 48.96 22.58
N ALA A 294 -15.57 49.27 21.42
CA ALA A 294 -15.52 50.65 20.89
C ALA A 294 -16.93 51.21 20.59
N ALA A 295 -17.84 50.34 20.10
CA ALA A 295 -19.22 50.71 19.87
C ALA A 295 -19.99 50.99 21.18
N VAL A 296 -19.76 50.16 22.22
CA VAL A 296 -20.39 50.34 23.56
C VAL A 296 -19.88 51.62 24.22
N VAL A 297 -18.57 51.91 24.14
CA VAL A 297 -17.97 53.15 24.67
C VAL A 297 -18.55 54.36 23.93
N LYS A 298 -18.65 54.30 22.60
CA LYS A 298 -19.21 55.34 21.77
C LYS A 298 -20.69 55.61 22.11
N PHE A 299 -21.47 54.55 22.30
CA PHE A 299 -22.90 54.65 22.67
C PHE A 299 -23.06 55.16 24.11
N GLY A 300 -22.27 54.68 25.06
CA GLY A 300 -22.25 55.13 26.46
C GLY A 300 -21.86 56.62 26.59
N VAL A 301 -20.85 57.06 25.83
CA VAL A 301 -20.44 58.47 25.80
C VAL A 301 -21.51 59.36 25.18
N LEU A 302 -22.21 58.92 24.14
CA LEU A 302 -23.30 59.62 23.52
C LEU A 302 -24.51 59.74 24.49
N GLN A 303 -24.84 58.72 25.25
CA GLN A 303 -25.91 58.73 26.24
C GLN A 303 -25.60 59.60 27.46
N TYR A 304 -24.30 59.68 27.86
CA TYR A 304 -23.88 60.54 28.97
C TYR A 304 -23.81 62.03 28.56
N MET A 305 -23.66 62.32 27.24
CA MET A 305 -23.61 63.71 26.70
C MET A 305 -25.00 64.27 26.38
N GLU A 306 -26.05 63.44 26.30
CA GLU A 306 -27.45 63.93 26.13
C GLU A 306 -28.06 64.49 27.41
N VAL A 307 -27.41 64.29 28.59
CA VAL A 307 -27.96 64.73 29.90
C VAL A 307 -27.53 66.11 30.32
N ASP A 308 -26.44 66.69 29.77
CA ASP A 308 -26.01 68.02 30.17
C ASP A 308 -25.20 68.70 29.08
N PHE A 309 -25.74 69.43 28.13
CA PHE A 309 -25.02 70.51 27.43
C PHE A 309 -25.87 71.17 26.35
N SER A 310 -26.61 72.20 26.74
CA SER A 310 -27.21 73.16 25.79
C SER A 310 -26.31 74.38 25.46
N GLN A 311 -25.03 74.38 25.88
CA GLN A 311 -24.08 75.40 25.46
C GLN A 311 -22.63 74.82 25.47
N GLY A 312 -22.05 74.61 24.32
CA GLY A 312 -20.59 74.31 24.23
C GLY A 312 -20.12 73.32 23.14
N LEU A 313 -20.96 72.91 22.20
CA LEU A 313 -20.74 71.72 21.31
C LEU A 313 -20.11 72.01 19.93
N GLY A 314 -19.39 73.14 19.71
CA GLY A 314 -18.75 73.41 18.41
C GLY A 314 -17.34 72.79 18.26
N THR A 315 -16.55 72.73 19.31
CA THR A 315 -15.14 72.44 19.21
C THR A 315 -14.70 70.98 19.42
N VAL A 316 -15.49 70.13 20.10
CA VAL A 316 -15.10 68.76 20.41
C VAL A 316 -15.42 67.83 19.25
N ARG A 317 -16.47 68.10 18.50
CA ARG A 317 -16.89 67.29 17.32
C ARG A 317 -15.85 67.35 16.20
N ASP A 318 -15.23 68.48 15.97
CA ASP A 318 -14.23 68.68 14.91
C ASP A 318 -12.86 68.07 15.26
N THR A 319 -12.56 67.93 16.55
CA THR A 319 -11.30 67.33 17.00
C THR A 319 -11.31 65.80 16.91
N VAL A 320 -12.41 65.16 17.27
CA VAL A 320 -12.60 63.70 17.17
C VAL A 320 -12.72 63.26 15.70
N GLY A 321 -13.39 64.06 14.85
CA GLY A 321 -13.49 63.78 13.41
C GLY A 321 -12.12 63.75 12.73
N ARG A 322 -11.25 64.73 13.01
CA ARG A 322 -9.88 64.77 12.44
C ARG A 322 -8.98 63.66 12.96
N MET A 323 -9.15 63.20 14.18
CA MET A 323 -8.40 62.06 14.72
C MET A 323 -8.77 60.74 14.00
N TRP A 324 -10.05 60.52 13.64
CA TRP A 324 -10.48 59.33 12.90
C TRP A 324 -10.03 59.32 11.43
N GLU A 325 -10.06 60.46 10.75
CA GLU A 325 -9.54 60.56 9.38
C GLU A 325 -8.02 60.26 9.31
N ASN A 326 -7.24 60.73 10.29
CA ASN A 326 -5.82 60.40 10.35
C ASN A 326 -5.53 58.91 10.61
N ILE A 327 -6.32 58.23 11.46
CA ILE A 327 -6.18 56.82 11.73
C ILE A 327 -6.60 55.98 10.49
N PHE A 328 -7.66 56.38 9.80
CA PHE A 328 -8.14 55.69 8.60
C PHE A 328 -7.13 55.85 7.43
N ASN A 329 -6.54 57.01 7.27
CA ASN A 329 -5.53 57.23 6.24
C ASN A 329 -4.22 56.50 6.54
N HIS A 330 -3.86 56.29 7.81
CA HIS A 330 -2.67 55.53 8.19
C HIS A 330 -2.88 54.02 8.02
N LEU A 331 -4.09 53.52 8.20
CA LEU A 331 -4.44 52.10 7.96
C LEU A 331 -4.49 51.74 6.46
N ASN A 332 -4.90 52.72 5.61
CA ASN A 332 -4.89 52.50 4.15
C ASN A 332 -3.50 52.59 3.51
N GLN A 333 -2.48 53.07 4.21
CA GLN A 333 -1.07 53.06 3.76
C GLN A 333 -0.32 51.77 4.18
N LEU A 334 -0.92 50.96 5.03
CA LEU A 334 -0.34 49.69 5.53
C LEU A 334 -1.01 48.41 4.95
N LEU A 335 -1.99 48.55 4.08
CA LEU A 335 -2.60 47.50 3.24
C LEU A 335 -2.17 47.71 1.78
#